data_aa0db96c79846eb8a26a0eb4be7f280e
#
_entry.id   aa0db96c79846eb8a26a0eb4be7f280e
#
_cell.length_a   1.000
_cell.length_b   1.000
_cell.length_c   1.000
_cell.angle_alpha   90.00
_cell.angle_beta   90.00
_cell.angle_gamma   90.00
#
_symmetry.space_group_name_H-M   'P 1'
#
loop_
_entity.id
_entity.type
_entity.pdbx_description
1 polymer ?
#
loop_
_entity_poly.entity_id
_entity_poly.type
_entity_poly.pdbx_seq_one_letter_code
_entity_poly.pdbx_strand_id
1 'polypeptide(L)'
;GVRIAGDSMEPRFVNGQTVWVKAAQDANNGDIVLCTLNDQGYCKKLCKDENGIALISLNKKYAPIPVREEDEFRIAGIVVG
;
A
#
# COMPACT_ATOMS: atom_id res chain seq x y z
N GLY A 1 -15.93 2.50 -0.09
CA GLY A 1 -15.02 2.08 0.97
C GLY A 1 -14.39 0.72 0.71
N VAL A 2 -13.24 0.50 1.27
CA VAL A 2 -12.51 -0.75 1.16
C VAL A 2 -12.24 -1.28 2.56
N ARG A 3 -12.44 -2.59 2.76
CA ARG A 3 -12.20 -3.22 4.05
C ARG A 3 -10.77 -3.73 4.13
N ILE A 4 -10.09 -3.38 5.22
CA ILE A 4 -8.73 -3.83 5.48
C ILE A 4 -8.75 -5.30 5.92
N ALA A 5 -7.89 -6.11 5.32
CA ALA A 5 -7.69 -7.50 5.69
C ALA A 5 -6.28 -7.67 6.28
N GLY A 6 -6.21 -8.36 7.42
CA GLY A 6 -4.94 -8.63 8.10
C GLY A 6 -4.50 -7.49 9.01
N ASP A 7 -3.30 -7.63 9.55
CA ASP A 7 -2.78 -6.72 10.58
C ASP A 7 -1.54 -5.93 10.14
N SER A 8 -1.18 -5.97 8.86
CA SER A 8 0.06 -5.34 8.38
C SER A 8 0.07 -3.82 8.50
N MET A 9 -1.12 -3.19 8.60
CA MET A 9 -1.22 -1.74 8.71
C MET A 9 -1.60 -1.28 10.12
N GLU A 10 -1.58 -2.18 11.09
CA GLU A 10 -1.75 -1.79 12.50
C GLU A 10 -0.51 -1.03 12.99
N PRO A 11 -0.68 -0.10 13.91
CA PRO A 11 -1.92 0.21 14.63
C PRO A 11 -2.86 1.19 13.94
N ARG A 12 -2.48 1.78 12.82
CA ARG A 12 -3.28 2.83 12.18
C ARG A 12 -4.59 2.30 11.60
N PHE A 13 -4.53 1.15 10.93
CA PHE A 13 -5.69 0.50 10.34
C PHE A 13 -5.74 -0.93 10.85
N VAL A 14 -6.88 -1.34 11.40
CA VAL A 14 -7.04 -2.69 11.95
C VAL A 14 -7.82 -3.58 11.01
N ASN A 15 -7.66 -4.88 11.18
CA ASN A 15 -8.39 -5.88 10.40
C ASN A 15 -9.90 -5.64 10.49
N GLY A 16 -10.57 -5.63 9.35
CA GLY A 16 -12.02 -5.42 9.28
C GLY A 16 -12.44 -3.95 9.20
N GLN A 17 -11.51 -3.02 9.40
CA GLN A 17 -11.80 -1.59 9.30
C GLN A 17 -12.10 -1.22 7.85
N THR A 18 -13.10 -0.37 7.65
CA THR A 18 -13.38 0.22 6.34
C THR A 18 -12.63 1.54 6.20
N VAL A 19 -11.91 1.71 5.10
CA VAL A 19 -11.20 2.95 4.79
C VAL A 19 -11.77 3.56 3.51
N TRP A 20 -11.63 4.87 3.39
CA TRP A 20 -12.07 5.61 2.21
C TRP A 20 -10.88 5.81 1.28
N VAL A 21 -11.11 5.57 0.00
CA VAL A 21 -10.05 5.57 -1.01
C VAL A 21 -10.44 6.50 -2.15
N LYS A 22 -9.51 7.37 -2.52
CA LYS A 22 -9.62 8.21 -3.70
C LYS A 22 -8.94 7.48 -4.86
N ALA A 23 -9.65 7.27 -5.96
CA ALA A 23 -9.08 6.64 -7.16
C ALA A 23 -7.88 7.45 -7.67
N ALA A 24 -6.77 6.79 -7.95
CA ALA A 24 -5.56 7.43 -8.45
C ALA A 24 -4.70 6.40 -9.17
N GLN A 25 -3.96 6.85 -10.18
CA GLN A 25 -3.02 5.98 -10.92
C GLN A 25 -1.58 6.19 -10.45
N ASP A 26 -1.34 7.20 -9.63
CA ASP A 26 -0.03 7.49 -9.07
C ASP A 26 -0.20 8.05 -7.66
N ALA A 27 0.88 8.09 -6.91
CA ALA A 27 0.89 8.56 -5.54
C ALA A 27 2.27 9.10 -5.17
N ASN A 28 2.31 9.86 -4.08
CA ASN A 28 3.54 10.45 -3.58
C ASN A 28 4.17 9.55 -2.53
N ASN A 29 5.46 9.74 -2.32
CA ASN A 29 6.18 9.08 -1.23
C ASN A 29 5.48 9.34 0.09
N GLY A 30 5.22 8.29 0.86
CA GLY A 30 4.55 8.38 2.15
C GLY A 30 3.04 8.19 2.11
N ASP A 31 2.42 8.20 0.94
CA ASP A 31 0.98 7.94 0.83
C ASP A 31 0.65 6.50 1.19
N ILE A 32 -0.50 6.31 1.81
CA ILE A 32 -1.06 4.97 2.00
C ILE A 32 -1.88 4.66 0.74
N VAL A 33 -1.50 3.59 0.06
CA VAL A 33 -2.08 3.26 -1.24
C VAL A 33 -2.74 1.89 -1.24
N LEU A 34 -3.77 1.77 -2.09
CA LEU A 34 -4.24 0.48 -2.57
C LEU A 34 -3.53 0.22 -3.89
N CYS A 35 -2.94 -0.95 -4.02
CA CYS A 35 -2.18 -1.30 -5.21
C CYS A 35 -2.26 -2.78 -5.48
N THR A 36 -1.85 -3.17 -6.67
CA THR A 36 -1.60 -4.56 -7.02
C THR A 36 -0.15 -4.72 -7.41
N LEU A 37 0.43 -5.83 -6.97
CA LEU A 37 1.79 -6.23 -7.31
C LEU A 37 1.71 -7.67 -7.77
N ASN A 38 1.98 -7.90 -9.05
CA ASN A 38 1.88 -9.22 -9.67
C ASN A 38 0.53 -9.88 -9.37
N ASP A 39 -0.55 -9.12 -9.60
CA ASP A 39 -1.94 -9.51 -9.41
C ASP A 39 -2.38 -9.73 -7.95
N GLN A 40 -1.53 -9.42 -6.99
CA GLN A 40 -1.91 -9.47 -5.58
C GLN A 40 -2.23 -8.06 -5.06
N GLY A 41 -3.34 -7.95 -4.33
CA GLY A 41 -3.76 -6.67 -3.76
C GLY A 41 -3.11 -6.37 -2.43
N TYR A 42 -2.69 -5.11 -2.24
CA TYR A 42 -2.08 -4.65 -1.01
C TYR A 42 -2.60 -3.27 -0.62
N CYS A 43 -2.65 -3.04 0.69
CA CYS A 43 -2.79 -1.70 1.26
C CYS A 43 -1.50 -1.45 2.06
N LYS A 44 -0.67 -0.55 1.59
CA LYS A 44 0.66 -0.31 2.16
C LYS A 44 1.02 1.15 2.06
N LYS A 45 2.03 1.56 2.83
CA LYS A 45 2.64 2.87 2.68
C LYS A 45 3.62 2.81 1.51
N LEU A 46 3.51 3.75 0.60
CA LEU A 46 4.40 3.84 -0.56
C LEU A 46 5.72 4.50 -0.15
N CYS A 47 6.82 3.83 -0.38
CA CYS A 47 8.15 4.41 -0.28
C CYS A 47 8.70 4.53 -1.70
N LYS A 48 8.96 5.76 -2.13
CA LYS A 48 9.37 6.06 -3.50
C LYS A 48 10.55 7.03 -3.44
N ASP A 49 11.70 6.60 -3.90
CA ASP A 49 12.91 7.39 -3.90
C ASP A 49 13.72 7.13 -5.17
N GLU A 50 14.93 7.69 -5.24
CA GLU A 50 15.83 7.53 -6.39
C GLU A 50 16.26 6.07 -6.62
N ASN A 51 16.18 5.23 -5.60
CA ASN A 51 16.56 3.82 -5.68
C ASN A 51 15.40 2.92 -6.12
N GLY A 52 14.17 3.48 -6.20
CA GLY A 52 13.00 2.74 -6.64
C GLY A 52 11.83 2.82 -5.69
N ILE A 53 10.98 1.80 -5.73
CA ILE A 53 9.73 1.74 -5.00
C ILE A 53 9.74 0.54 -4.06
N ALA A 54 9.22 0.75 -2.85
CA ALA A 54 8.97 -0.32 -1.89
C ALA A 54 7.60 -0.10 -1.22
N LEU A 55 6.97 -1.18 -0.83
CA LEU A 55 5.70 -1.17 -0.11
C LEU A 55 5.99 -1.47 1.36
N ILE A 56 5.62 -0.56 2.24
CA ILE A 56 5.97 -0.61 3.65
C ILE A 56 4.72 -0.89 4.47
N SER A 57 4.78 -1.93 5.29
CA SER A 57 3.76 -2.20 6.30
C SER A 57 3.98 -1.28 7.49
N LEU A 58 2.90 -0.74 8.07
CA LEU A 58 3.02 0.07 9.28
C LEU A 58 3.31 -0.80 10.51
N ASN A 59 2.90 -2.05 10.47
CA ASN A 59 3.25 -3.04 11.50
C ASN A 59 4.67 -3.53 11.25
N LYS A 60 5.56 -3.23 12.20
CA LYS A 60 7.01 -3.46 12.04
C LYS A 60 7.41 -4.93 11.98
N LYS A 61 6.52 -5.86 12.30
CA LYS A 61 6.85 -7.27 12.18
C LYS A 61 6.90 -7.75 10.73
N TYR A 62 6.40 -6.95 9.78
CA TYR A 62 6.42 -7.28 8.36
C TYR A 62 7.57 -6.55 7.66
N ALA A 63 8.33 -7.28 6.85
CA ALA A 63 9.43 -6.71 6.08
C ALA A 63 8.90 -5.89 4.90
N PRO A 64 9.64 -4.86 4.44
CA PRO A 64 9.31 -4.14 3.22
C PRO A 64 9.24 -5.06 2.01
N ILE A 65 8.35 -4.74 1.08
CA ILE A 65 8.23 -5.46 -0.19
C ILE A 65 8.82 -4.57 -1.28
N PRO A 66 9.98 -4.90 -1.85
CA PRO A 66 10.53 -4.11 -2.93
C PRO A 66 9.75 -4.35 -4.22
N VAL A 67 9.54 -3.29 -4.99
CA VAL A 67 8.95 -3.37 -6.32
C VAL A 67 10.09 -3.28 -7.34
N ARG A 68 10.23 -4.30 -8.17
CA ARG A 68 11.32 -4.40 -9.15
C ARG A 68 10.83 -4.02 -10.53
N GLU A 69 11.74 -3.72 -11.44
CA GLU A 69 11.38 -3.33 -12.80
C GLU A 69 10.59 -4.41 -13.54
N GLU A 70 10.88 -5.67 -13.28
CA GLU A 70 10.17 -6.79 -13.89
C GLU A 70 8.79 -7.04 -13.29
N ASP A 71 8.46 -6.41 -12.15
CA ASP A 71 7.17 -6.61 -11.50
C ASP A 71 6.07 -5.80 -12.20
N GLU A 72 4.86 -6.36 -12.21
CA GLU A 72 3.67 -5.63 -12.61
C GLU A 72 3.09 -4.92 -11.39
N PHE A 73 3.27 -3.61 -11.33
CA PHE A 73 2.83 -2.80 -10.21
C PHE A 73 1.86 -1.72 -10.69
N ARG A 74 0.70 -1.64 -10.03
CA ARG A 74 -0.33 -0.64 -10.33
C ARG A 74 -0.89 -0.06 -9.06
N ILE A 75 -1.03 1.25 -9.03
CA ILE A 75 -1.73 1.95 -7.95
C ILE A 75 -3.19 2.10 -8.37
N ALA A 76 -4.10 1.72 -7.49
CA ALA A 76 -5.54 1.84 -7.71
C ALA A 76 -6.13 3.05 -6.99
N GLY A 77 -5.55 3.44 -5.87
CA GLY A 77 -6.05 4.58 -5.12
C GLY A 77 -5.18 4.95 -3.93
N ILE A 78 -5.54 6.08 -3.33
CA ILE A 78 -4.89 6.62 -2.14
C ILE A 78 -5.89 6.61 -1.01
N VAL A 79 -5.49 6.10 0.14
CA VAL A 79 -6.34 6.08 1.34
C VAL A 79 -6.42 7.49 1.89
N VAL A 80 -7.64 8.00 2.05
CA VAL A 80 -7.90 9.38 2.51
C VAL A 80 -8.63 9.43 3.85
N GLY A 81 -8.97 8.29 4.43
CA GLY A 81 -9.64 8.30 5.73
C GLY A 81 -10.07 6.97 6.30
#